data_de6acbd0705456941d3b2b252d90114a
#
_entry.id   de6acbd0705456941d3b2b252d90114a
#
_cell.length_a   1.000
_cell.length_b   1.000
_cell.length_c   1.000
_cell.angle_alpha   90.00
_cell.angle_beta   90.00
_cell.angle_gamma   90.00
#
_symmetry.space_group_name_H-M   'P 1'
#
loop_
_entity.id
_entity.type
_entity.pdbx_description
1 polymer ?
#
loop_
_entity_poly.entity_id
_entity_poly.type
_entity_poly.pdbx_seq_one_letter_code
_entity_poly.pdbx_strand_id
1 'polypeptide(L)'
;MNFFVTHSKTILALLMVFVASTVSATECVPSHWGADDQIGAANRVNPDRTVAAAKLIKKGISHPLGIEIDPSMPAYPPRYTQLQVVQPTQQFGADMGVGWNGSYNDDILQMWLGTGPQLDGLGHMGEAGQFYNCNEGKDFSFITGLTKLGISDIPPIVGRGVLIDIAKQMGVDSLSAGQPITSDDIKAAMKAQKVTVGEGDIVLLHTGYTDANLKNNPALWAGSIPGITNEASVFLASLKPTAVGADTWGLGAVPPREGDKVFYDHVVLLKENGIYILETMNTGRLAAESVHEFMFVLGQARLKGAVQMIINPVAMW
;
A
#
# COMPACT_ATOMS: atom_id res chain seq x y z
N MET A 1 -62.51 65.63 -18.11
CA MET A 1 -62.22 65.47 -16.64
C MET A 1 -61.38 64.20 -16.56
N ASN A 2 -60.05 64.36 -16.65
CA ASN A 2 -59.10 63.23 -16.72
C ASN A 2 -58.50 63.03 -15.34
N PHE A 3 -58.68 61.82 -14.78
CA PHE A 3 -58.03 61.40 -13.53
C PHE A 3 -56.78 60.58 -13.93
N PHE A 4 -55.56 61.16 -13.62
CA PHE A 4 -54.32 60.41 -13.62
C PHE A 4 -54.15 59.66 -12.29
N VAL A 5 -53.99 58.33 -12.40
CA VAL A 5 -53.64 57.47 -11.25
C VAL A 5 -52.16 57.18 -11.39
N THR A 6 -51.33 57.70 -10.48
CA THR A 6 -49.91 57.43 -10.35
C THR A 6 -49.69 56.16 -9.50
N HIS A 7 -49.17 55.10 -10.10
CA HIS A 7 -48.75 53.91 -9.37
C HIS A 7 -47.29 54.03 -8.94
N SER A 8 -47.08 54.18 -7.63
CA SER A 8 -45.73 54.12 -7.03
C SER A 8 -45.29 52.63 -6.93
N LYS A 9 -44.26 52.25 -7.62
CA LYS A 9 -43.61 50.91 -7.50
C LYS A 9 -42.50 51.00 -6.44
N THR A 10 -42.76 50.48 -5.26
CA THR A 10 -41.74 50.30 -4.22
C THR A 10 -40.92 49.05 -4.57
N ILE A 11 -39.65 49.21 -4.93
CA ILE A 11 -38.70 48.11 -5.15
C ILE A 11 -38.11 47.76 -3.82
N LEU A 12 -38.48 46.61 -3.27
CA LEU A 12 -37.87 46.03 -2.08
C LEU A 12 -36.57 45.29 -2.48
N ALA A 13 -35.42 45.90 -2.22
CA ALA A 13 -34.12 45.29 -2.44
C ALA A 13 -33.85 44.30 -1.29
N LEU A 14 -33.89 42.98 -1.64
CA LEU A 14 -33.51 41.90 -0.72
C LEU A 14 -31.98 41.79 -0.69
N LEU A 15 -31.36 42.25 0.39
CA LEU A 15 -29.91 42.07 0.61
C LEU A 15 -29.68 40.61 1.05
N MET A 16 -29.20 39.75 0.15
CA MET A 16 -28.66 38.45 0.52
C MET A 16 -27.28 38.61 1.15
N VAL A 17 -27.23 38.46 2.48
CA VAL A 17 -25.95 38.34 3.18
C VAL A 17 -25.42 36.93 2.95
N PHE A 18 -24.42 36.80 2.09
CA PHE A 18 -23.63 35.58 1.98
C PHE A 18 -22.72 35.47 3.22
N VAL A 19 -23.07 34.63 4.15
CA VAL A 19 -22.16 34.21 5.24
C VAL A 19 -21.21 33.20 4.59
N ALA A 20 -20.05 33.65 4.17
CA ALA A 20 -18.95 32.77 3.79
C ALA A 20 -18.47 32.06 5.07
N SER A 21 -18.89 30.81 5.26
CA SER A 21 -18.30 29.94 6.27
C SER A 21 -16.84 29.67 5.84
N THR A 22 -15.90 30.38 6.47
CA THR A 22 -14.49 30.03 6.36
C THR A 22 -14.31 28.69 7.08
N VAL A 23 -14.24 27.60 6.31
CA VAL A 23 -13.70 26.34 6.82
C VAL A 23 -12.23 26.64 7.11
N SER A 24 -11.90 26.81 8.37
CA SER A 24 -10.51 26.87 8.82
C SER A 24 -9.88 25.52 8.48
N ALA A 25 -9.06 25.48 7.43
CA ALA A 25 -8.20 24.35 7.21
C ALA A 25 -7.33 24.20 8.47
N THR A 26 -7.45 23.08 9.17
CA THR A 26 -6.53 22.77 10.26
C THR A 26 -5.13 22.81 9.68
N GLU A 27 -4.28 23.69 10.27
CA GLU A 27 -2.89 23.82 9.84
C GLU A 27 -2.21 22.45 9.94
N CYS A 28 -1.60 21.99 8.86
CA CYS A 28 -0.93 20.69 8.84
C CYS A 28 0.27 20.72 9.78
N VAL A 29 0.38 19.72 10.64
CA VAL A 29 1.51 19.58 11.57
C VAL A 29 2.56 18.66 10.94
N PRO A 30 3.81 19.14 10.74
CA PRO A 30 4.88 18.31 10.23
C PRO A 30 5.15 17.09 11.11
N SER A 31 5.72 16.06 10.50
CA SER A 31 6.17 14.84 11.14
C SER A 31 7.17 15.14 12.29
N HIS A 32 7.16 14.29 13.31
CA HIS A 32 8.13 14.36 14.41
C HIS A 32 9.60 14.12 13.97
N TRP A 33 9.82 13.61 12.74
CA TRP A 33 11.15 13.52 12.11
C TRP A 33 11.59 14.82 11.45
N GLY A 34 10.76 15.86 11.47
CA GLY A 34 11.04 17.17 10.92
C GLY A 34 10.30 17.46 9.62
N ALA A 35 10.18 18.76 9.29
CA ALA A 35 9.43 19.22 8.13
C ALA A 35 10.01 18.76 6.77
N ASP A 36 11.31 18.47 6.74
CA ASP A 36 12.00 18.00 5.52
C ASP A 36 12.01 16.48 5.38
N ASP A 37 11.43 15.73 6.34
CA ASP A 37 11.39 14.28 6.27
C ASP A 37 10.54 13.79 5.08
N GLN A 38 11.10 12.85 4.32
CA GLN A 38 10.48 12.26 3.14
C GLN A 38 10.35 10.73 3.18
N ILE A 39 10.83 10.11 4.26
CA ILE A 39 10.89 8.64 4.38
C ILE A 39 10.06 8.08 5.54
N GLY A 40 9.42 8.92 6.31
CA GLY A 40 8.45 8.51 7.34
C GLY A 40 8.95 7.39 8.24
N ALA A 41 8.17 6.32 8.33
CA ALA A 41 8.44 5.19 9.20
C ALA A 41 9.71 4.40 8.85
N ALA A 42 10.30 4.59 7.67
CA ALA A 42 11.62 4.02 7.37
C ALA A 42 12.74 4.57 8.28
N ASN A 43 12.53 5.72 8.90
CA ASN A 43 13.43 6.25 9.96
C ASN A 43 13.51 5.32 11.19
N ARG A 44 12.58 4.38 11.36
CA ARG A 44 12.61 3.37 12.44
C ARG A 44 13.57 2.23 12.15
N VAL A 45 13.96 2.04 10.90
CA VAL A 45 14.95 1.01 10.53
C VAL A 45 16.33 1.47 11.00
N ASN A 46 16.99 0.64 11.82
CA ASN A 46 18.31 0.95 12.35
C ASN A 46 19.14 -0.33 12.53
N PRO A 47 20.48 -0.22 12.72
CA PRO A 47 21.37 -1.37 12.83
C PRO A 47 20.99 -2.35 13.95
N ASP A 48 20.58 -1.86 15.11
CA ASP A 48 20.24 -2.71 16.26
C ASP A 48 19.00 -3.58 15.99
N ARG A 49 17.97 -3.00 15.36
CA ARG A 49 16.75 -3.72 14.94
C ARG A 49 17.08 -4.76 13.87
N THR A 50 17.95 -4.42 12.92
CA THR A 50 18.43 -5.37 11.89
C THR A 50 19.17 -6.56 12.52
N VAL A 51 20.10 -6.30 13.45
CA VAL A 51 20.81 -7.35 14.17
C VAL A 51 19.87 -8.19 15.04
N ALA A 52 18.87 -7.57 15.68
CA ALA A 52 17.86 -8.30 16.45
C ALA A 52 17.02 -9.21 15.56
N ALA A 53 16.58 -8.70 14.39
CA ALA A 53 15.83 -9.49 13.42
C ALA A 53 16.63 -10.69 12.88
N ALA A 54 17.92 -10.53 12.62
CA ALA A 54 18.78 -11.62 12.15
C ALA A 54 18.86 -12.78 13.15
N LYS A 55 18.66 -12.53 14.44
CA LYS A 55 18.63 -13.58 15.49
C LYS A 55 17.35 -14.44 15.44
N LEU A 56 16.34 -14.04 14.66
CA LEU A 56 15.13 -14.84 14.44
C LEU A 56 15.36 -16.00 13.48
N ILE A 57 16.44 -15.98 12.70
CA ILE A 57 16.79 -17.07 11.79
C ILE A 57 17.27 -18.27 12.61
N LYS A 58 16.46 -19.32 12.66
CA LYS A 58 16.76 -20.56 13.41
C LYS A 58 16.90 -21.77 12.50
N LYS A 59 16.10 -21.80 11.40
CA LYS A 59 16.08 -22.91 10.46
C LYS A 59 16.90 -22.63 9.19
N GLY A 60 17.28 -21.38 8.93
CA GLY A 60 17.96 -20.97 7.70
C GLY A 60 17.07 -21.06 6.45
N ILE A 61 15.74 -21.07 6.63
CA ILE A 61 14.78 -21.08 5.54
C ILE A 61 14.60 -19.64 5.03
N SER A 62 14.64 -19.46 3.71
CA SER A 62 14.23 -18.24 3.05
C SER A 62 12.99 -18.47 2.19
N HIS A 63 12.04 -17.54 2.22
CA HIS A 63 10.78 -17.62 1.49
C HIS A 63 10.45 -16.28 0.82
N PRO A 64 10.14 -16.29 -0.51
CA PRO A 64 9.69 -15.07 -1.19
C PRO A 64 8.31 -14.66 -0.69
N LEU A 65 8.17 -13.39 -0.33
CA LEU A 65 6.88 -12.82 0.06
C LEU A 65 6.15 -12.14 -1.11
N GLY A 66 6.74 -12.10 -2.30
CA GLY A 66 6.05 -11.76 -3.54
C GLY A 66 5.44 -13.00 -4.17
N ILE A 67 4.28 -12.85 -4.80
CA ILE A 67 3.72 -13.85 -5.71
C ILE A 67 4.24 -13.61 -7.12
N GLU A 68 4.12 -14.62 -7.99
CA GLU A 68 4.43 -14.46 -9.42
C GLU A 68 3.44 -13.50 -10.07
N ILE A 69 3.97 -12.54 -10.85
CA ILE A 69 3.15 -11.61 -11.64
C ILE A 69 3.05 -12.16 -13.05
N ASP A 70 1.86 -12.60 -13.43
CA ASP A 70 1.54 -13.01 -14.78
C ASP A 70 0.88 -11.83 -15.53
N PRO A 71 1.22 -11.58 -16.81
CA PRO A 71 0.56 -10.53 -17.59
C PRO A 71 -0.96 -10.66 -17.69
N SER A 72 -1.49 -11.88 -17.55
CA SER A 72 -2.94 -12.14 -17.49
C SER A 72 -3.55 -11.99 -16.09
N MET A 73 -2.74 -11.70 -15.08
CA MET A 73 -3.19 -11.53 -13.71
C MET A 73 -4.29 -10.46 -13.63
N PRO A 74 -5.43 -10.75 -12.99
CA PRO A 74 -6.46 -9.74 -12.80
C PRO A 74 -5.91 -8.59 -11.94
N ALA A 75 -6.34 -7.37 -12.27
CA ALA A 75 -5.94 -6.18 -11.53
C ALA A 75 -7.14 -5.25 -11.36
N TYR A 76 -7.13 -4.44 -10.30
CA TYR A 76 -8.13 -3.40 -10.09
C TYR A 76 -8.07 -2.38 -11.25
N PRO A 77 -9.19 -2.16 -11.97
CA PRO A 77 -9.20 -1.30 -13.15
C PRO A 77 -8.75 0.15 -12.84
N PRO A 78 -8.03 0.83 -13.75
CA PRO A 78 -7.66 0.43 -15.11
C PRO A 78 -6.27 -0.24 -15.22
N ARG A 79 -5.74 -0.82 -14.13
CA ARG A 79 -4.38 -1.38 -14.07
C ARG A 79 -4.20 -2.57 -15.01
N TYR A 80 -3.00 -2.71 -15.59
CA TYR A 80 -2.61 -3.84 -16.43
C TYR A 80 -1.11 -4.06 -16.37
N THR A 81 -0.69 -5.26 -16.82
CA THR A 81 0.72 -5.63 -17.01
C THR A 81 0.90 -6.13 -18.43
N GLN A 82 1.96 -5.71 -19.09
CA GLN A 82 2.34 -6.16 -20.43
C GLN A 82 3.84 -6.42 -20.49
N LEU A 83 4.21 -7.63 -20.87
CA LEU A 83 5.61 -8.06 -21.04
C LEU A 83 5.84 -8.45 -22.49
N GLN A 84 6.92 -7.95 -23.06
CA GLN A 84 7.37 -8.31 -24.42
C GLN A 84 8.83 -8.71 -24.36
N VAL A 85 9.12 -9.91 -24.87
CA VAL A 85 10.50 -10.36 -25.07
C VAL A 85 10.99 -9.87 -26.45
N VAL A 86 12.12 -9.22 -26.46
CA VAL A 86 12.80 -8.71 -27.66
C VAL A 86 13.94 -9.65 -28.02
N GLN A 87 13.94 -10.13 -29.26
CA GLN A 87 14.83 -11.20 -29.73
C GLN A 87 15.62 -10.77 -30.99
N PRO A 88 16.53 -9.78 -30.89
CA PRO A 88 17.15 -9.17 -32.07
C PRO A 88 18.03 -10.12 -32.90
N THR A 89 18.51 -11.22 -32.30
CA THR A 89 19.42 -12.16 -32.95
C THR A 89 18.86 -13.59 -33.09
N GLN A 90 17.58 -13.82 -32.75
CA GLN A 90 16.97 -15.16 -32.76
C GLN A 90 16.58 -15.65 -34.14
N GLN A 91 16.34 -14.73 -35.08
CA GLN A 91 15.97 -15.11 -36.46
C GLN A 91 17.21 -15.36 -37.29
N PHE A 92 17.28 -16.54 -37.92
CA PHE A 92 18.27 -16.91 -38.94
C PHE A 92 19.75 -16.89 -38.50
N GLY A 93 20.03 -17.00 -37.19
CA GLY A 93 21.40 -17.00 -36.69
C GLY A 93 22.13 -15.68 -36.92
N ALA A 94 21.42 -14.55 -36.87
CA ALA A 94 22.00 -13.23 -37.06
C ALA A 94 23.08 -12.99 -36.01
N ASP A 95 24.28 -12.59 -36.43
CA ASP A 95 25.38 -12.17 -35.56
C ASP A 95 25.08 -10.83 -34.96
N MET A 96 25.35 -10.63 -33.67
CA MET A 96 25.29 -9.35 -32.96
C MET A 96 26.35 -8.32 -33.42
N GLY A 97 27.25 -8.70 -34.34
CA GLY A 97 28.35 -7.85 -34.77
C GLY A 97 29.52 -7.78 -33.81
N VAL A 98 29.64 -8.73 -32.87
CA VAL A 98 30.64 -8.75 -31.81
C VAL A 98 31.82 -9.70 -32.11
N GLY A 99 31.89 -10.26 -33.33
CA GLY A 99 32.99 -11.14 -33.78
C GLY A 99 32.86 -12.60 -33.32
N TRP A 100 31.74 -12.99 -32.73
CA TRP A 100 31.38 -14.37 -32.38
C TRP A 100 29.83 -14.50 -32.41
N ASN A 101 29.32 -15.72 -32.56
CA ASN A 101 27.90 -16.02 -32.72
C ASN A 101 27.13 -15.80 -31.40
N GLY A 102 27.14 -14.57 -30.86
CA GLY A 102 26.39 -14.21 -29.68
C GLY A 102 24.88 -14.08 -29.96
N SER A 103 24.07 -14.60 -29.08
CA SER A 103 22.61 -14.43 -29.09
C SER A 103 22.14 -13.88 -27.73
N TYR A 104 21.17 -12.98 -27.73
CA TYR A 104 20.60 -12.43 -26.51
C TYR A 104 19.12 -12.17 -26.66
N ASN A 105 18.45 -12.10 -25.51
CA ASN A 105 17.10 -11.61 -25.38
C ASN A 105 17.10 -10.44 -24.39
N ASP A 106 16.25 -9.47 -24.69
CA ASP A 106 15.87 -8.41 -23.75
C ASP A 106 14.39 -8.41 -23.55
N ASP A 107 13.90 -7.66 -22.55
CA ASP A 107 12.48 -7.51 -22.32
C ASP A 107 12.07 -6.05 -22.10
N ILE A 108 10.83 -5.78 -22.48
CA ILE A 108 10.16 -4.49 -22.23
C ILE A 108 8.97 -4.77 -21.34
N LEU A 109 8.95 -4.11 -20.18
CA LEU A 109 7.84 -4.17 -19.25
C LEU A 109 7.09 -2.85 -19.26
N GLN A 110 5.78 -2.91 -19.55
CA GLN A 110 4.85 -1.81 -19.34
C GLN A 110 3.78 -2.26 -18.36
N MET A 111 3.74 -1.62 -17.18
CA MET A 111 2.78 -2.00 -16.16
C MET A 111 2.48 -0.85 -15.20
N TRP A 112 1.37 -0.98 -14.52
CA TRP A 112 1.10 -0.23 -13.32
C TRP A 112 1.89 -0.84 -12.17
N LEU A 113 2.80 -0.07 -11.54
CA LEU A 113 3.69 -0.58 -10.48
C LEU A 113 2.94 -1.00 -9.20
N GLY A 114 1.66 -0.67 -9.10
CA GLY A 114 0.73 -1.15 -8.10
C GLY A 114 -0.08 -2.37 -8.57
N THR A 115 0.48 -3.27 -9.39
CA THR A 115 -0.14 -4.53 -9.80
C THR A 115 0.64 -5.69 -9.20
N GLY A 116 -0.06 -6.57 -8.47
CA GLY A 116 0.58 -7.68 -7.75
C GLY A 116 1.28 -7.24 -6.47
N PRO A 117 2.34 -7.96 -6.03
CA PRO A 117 3.04 -7.63 -4.78
C PRO A 117 3.72 -6.27 -4.90
N GLN A 118 3.35 -5.36 -4.02
CA GLN A 118 3.76 -3.96 -4.14
C GLN A 118 4.08 -3.31 -2.80
N LEU A 119 4.91 -2.27 -2.87
CA LEU A 119 5.16 -1.30 -1.82
C LEU A 119 4.50 0.02 -2.23
N ASP A 120 3.62 0.54 -1.41
CA ASP A 120 3.05 1.88 -1.56
C ASP A 120 3.91 2.90 -0.83
N GLY A 121 4.41 3.87 -1.59
CA GLY A 121 5.19 4.98 -1.07
C GLY A 121 4.33 6.11 -0.50
N LEU A 122 4.96 7.03 0.22
CA LEU A 122 4.28 8.13 0.90
C LEU A 122 3.65 9.16 -0.05
N GLY A 123 4.02 9.13 -1.34
CA GLY A 123 3.40 9.92 -2.39
C GLY A 123 2.21 9.23 -3.07
N HIS A 124 1.76 8.05 -2.58
CA HIS A 124 0.70 7.29 -3.22
C HIS A 124 -0.69 7.82 -2.89
N MET A 125 -1.02 7.98 -1.62
CA MET A 125 -2.35 8.41 -1.18
C MET A 125 -2.26 9.63 -0.26
N GLY A 126 -3.13 10.61 -0.54
CA GLY A 126 -3.31 11.82 0.26
C GLY A 126 -4.79 12.12 0.46
N GLU A 127 -5.09 13.22 1.11
CA GLU A 127 -6.45 13.73 1.29
C GLU A 127 -6.48 15.22 0.97
N ALA A 128 -7.49 15.69 0.23
CA ALA A 128 -7.65 17.08 -0.20
C ALA A 128 -6.41 17.67 -0.91
N GLY A 129 -5.65 16.83 -1.64
CA GLY A 129 -4.43 17.24 -2.34
C GLY A 129 -3.17 17.27 -1.48
N GLN A 130 -3.29 17.00 -0.19
CA GLN A 130 -2.18 16.97 0.75
C GLN A 130 -1.76 15.53 1.04
N PHE A 131 -0.46 15.28 1.04
CA PHE A 131 0.22 14.01 1.28
C PHE A 131 1.03 14.06 2.56
N TYR A 132 1.81 12.98 2.80
CA TYR A 132 2.66 12.88 3.99
C TYR A 132 3.48 14.15 4.23
N ASN A 133 3.62 14.49 5.51
CA ASN A 133 4.46 15.58 6.01
C ASN A 133 4.15 16.93 5.35
N CYS A 134 2.85 17.25 5.21
CA CYS A 134 2.34 18.52 4.70
C CYS A 134 2.74 18.84 3.24
N ASN A 135 3.16 17.85 2.45
CA ASN A 135 3.48 18.07 1.06
C ASN A 135 2.21 18.21 0.22
N GLU A 136 2.10 19.31 -0.51
CA GLU A 136 1.01 19.55 -1.47
C GLU A 136 1.31 18.84 -2.79
N GLY A 137 0.38 18.01 -3.27
CA GLY A 137 0.57 17.22 -4.49
C GLY A 137 0.95 18.03 -5.72
N LYS A 138 0.36 19.24 -5.86
CA LYS A 138 0.67 20.17 -6.95
C LYS A 138 2.15 20.60 -7.02
N ASP A 139 2.87 20.52 -5.90
CA ASP A 139 4.25 21.02 -5.78
C ASP A 139 5.31 19.92 -5.99
N PHE A 140 4.91 18.63 -5.96
CA PHE A 140 5.87 17.53 -6.09
C PHE A 140 5.44 16.38 -7.01
N SER A 141 4.15 16.26 -7.35
CA SER A 141 3.63 15.17 -8.18
C SER A 141 3.39 15.66 -9.61
N PHE A 142 4.25 15.24 -10.53
CA PHE A 142 4.19 15.62 -11.95
C PHE A 142 4.04 14.38 -12.83
N ILE A 143 3.59 14.60 -14.07
CA ILE A 143 3.46 13.52 -15.07
C ILE A 143 4.80 12.82 -15.37
N THR A 144 5.91 13.48 -15.11
CA THR A 144 7.27 12.96 -15.28
C THR A 144 7.79 12.19 -14.06
N GLY A 145 7.01 12.13 -12.99
CA GLY A 145 7.35 11.47 -11.73
C GLY A 145 7.34 12.41 -10.52
N LEU A 146 7.45 11.81 -9.35
CA LEU A 146 7.53 12.54 -8.09
C LEU A 146 8.91 13.20 -7.92
N THR A 147 8.93 14.41 -7.36
CA THR A 147 10.17 15.11 -6.96
C THR A 147 10.45 15.02 -5.47
N LYS A 148 9.46 14.53 -4.68
CA LYS A 148 9.55 14.21 -3.25
C LYS A 148 8.74 12.94 -2.98
N LEU A 149 8.97 12.31 -1.84
CA LEU A 149 8.23 11.13 -1.37
C LEU A 149 8.31 9.92 -2.33
N GLY A 150 9.34 9.88 -3.18
CA GLY A 150 9.52 8.82 -4.19
C GLY A 150 10.10 7.53 -3.61
N ILE A 151 9.81 6.42 -4.25
CA ILE A 151 10.29 5.08 -3.84
C ILE A 151 11.81 4.98 -3.81
N SER A 152 12.52 5.71 -4.70
CA SER A 152 13.98 5.66 -4.77
C SER A 152 14.69 6.18 -3.52
N ASP A 153 14.00 6.97 -2.70
CA ASP A 153 14.56 7.62 -1.53
C ASP A 153 14.41 6.77 -0.26
N ILE A 154 13.55 5.75 -0.32
CA ILE A 154 13.33 4.81 0.78
C ILE A 154 14.57 3.91 0.93
N PRO A 155 15.20 3.85 2.11
CA PRO A 155 16.28 2.91 2.37
C PRO A 155 15.76 1.45 2.33
N PRO A 156 16.65 0.44 2.23
CA PRO A 156 16.24 -0.94 2.41
C PRO A 156 15.50 -1.13 3.74
N ILE A 157 14.36 -1.81 3.72
CA ILE A 157 13.56 -2.12 4.91
C ILE A 157 13.98 -3.50 5.40
N VAL A 158 14.75 -3.54 6.49
CA VAL A 158 15.23 -4.77 7.11
C VAL A 158 14.90 -4.72 8.60
N GLY A 159 14.14 -5.71 9.08
CA GLY A 159 13.69 -5.71 10.46
C GLY A 159 12.91 -6.97 10.84
N ARG A 160 12.25 -6.95 11.98
CA ARG A 160 11.37 -8.03 12.41
C ARG A 160 10.05 -7.95 11.64
N GLY A 161 9.74 -9.03 10.91
CA GLY A 161 8.42 -9.29 10.36
C GLY A 161 7.53 -9.98 11.40
N VAL A 162 6.29 -9.56 11.49
CA VAL A 162 5.27 -10.16 12.36
C VAL A 162 4.07 -10.56 11.51
N LEU A 163 3.77 -11.87 11.46
CA LEU A 163 2.56 -12.39 10.83
C LEU A 163 1.44 -12.49 11.85
N ILE A 164 0.31 -11.87 11.56
CA ILE A 164 -0.95 -12.00 12.29
C ILE A 164 -1.92 -12.80 11.40
N ASP A 165 -2.17 -14.04 11.74
CA ASP A 165 -3.03 -14.95 10.99
C ASP A 165 -4.50 -14.74 11.39
N ILE A 166 -5.19 -13.91 10.63
CA ILE A 166 -6.60 -13.56 10.87
C ILE A 166 -7.51 -14.71 10.47
N ALA A 167 -7.21 -15.41 9.36
CA ALA A 167 -8.01 -16.55 8.91
C ALA A 167 -8.07 -17.65 10.00
N LYS A 168 -6.93 -18.01 10.56
CA LYS A 168 -6.85 -18.97 11.66
C LYS A 168 -7.59 -18.51 12.91
N GLN A 169 -7.51 -17.22 13.26
CA GLN A 169 -8.23 -16.66 14.40
C GLN A 169 -9.75 -16.76 14.22
N MET A 170 -10.24 -16.59 13.01
CA MET A 170 -11.65 -16.70 12.68
C MET A 170 -12.10 -18.15 12.40
N GLY A 171 -11.18 -19.11 12.43
CA GLY A 171 -11.47 -20.54 12.24
C GLY A 171 -11.84 -20.90 10.80
N VAL A 172 -11.28 -20.19 9.81
CA VAL A 172 -11.52 -20.39 8.38
C VAL A 172 -10.19 -20.49 7.64
N ASP A 173 -10.19 -21.13 6.45
CA ASP A 173 -9.03 -21.18 5.57
C ASP A 173 -8.85 -19.87 4.80
N SER A 174 -9.95 -19.16 4.52
CA SER A 174 -9.98 -17.88 3.81
C SER A 174 -11.13 -17.02 4.30
N LEU A 175 -10.88 -15.73 4.46
CA LEU A 175 -11.93 -14.76 4.70
C LEU A 175 -12.80 -14.58 3.45
N SER A 176 -14.05 -14.13 3.66
CA SER A 176 -14.97 -13.83 2.57
C SER A 176 -14.67 -12.46 1.95
N ALA A 177 -15.03 -12.29 0.67
CA ALA A 177 -14.97 -11.00 -0.02
C ALA A 177 -15.73 -9.91 0.75
N GLY A 178 -15.13 -8.74 0.93
CA GLY A 178 -15.71 -7.62 1.68
C GLY A 178 -15.76 -7.83 3.22
N GLN A 179 -15.24 -8.93 3.74
CA GLN A 179 -15.25 -9.18 5.19
C GLN A 179 -14.35 -8.18 5.92
N PRO A 180 -14.90 -7.37 6.86
CA PRO A 180 -14.11 -6.41 7.63
C PRO A 180 -13.28 -7.11 8.69
N ILE A 181 -12.08 -6.60 8.93
CA ILE A 181 -11.17 -6.99 10.00
C ILE A 181 -11.08 -5.81 10.96
N THR A 182 -11.59 -5.99 12.19
CA THR A 182 -11.61 -4.95 13.22
C THR A 182 -10.32 -4.97 14.06
N SER A 183 -10.07 -3.89 14.82
CA SER A 183 -8.95 -3.88 15.77
C SER A 183 -9.09 -4.96 16.84
N ASP A 184 -10.32 -5.32 17.18
CA ASP A 184 -10.56 -6.39 18.18
C ASP A 184 -10.25 -7.77 17.60
N ASP A 185 -10.51 -8.02 16.31
CA ASP A 185 -10.08 -9.24 15.63
C ASP A 185 -8.55 -9.35 15.62
N ILE A 186 -7.86 -8.25 15.30
CA ILE A 186 -6.39 -8.20 15.30
C ILE A 186 -5.84 -8.46 16.72
N LYS A 187 -6.37 -7.81 17.75
CA LYS A 187 -5.97 -8.01 19.15
C LYS A 187 -6.22 -9.46 19.61
N ALA A 188 -7.36 -10.04 19.22
CA ALA A 188 -7.69 -11.41 19.52
C ALA A 188 -6.70 -12.39 18.86
N ALA A 189 -6.36 -12.16 17.58
CA ALA A 189 -5.36 -12.95 16.84
C ALA A 189 -3.97 -12.83 17.49
N MET A 190 -3.52 -11.62 17.80
CA MET A 190 -2.24 -11.39 18.49
C MET A 190 -2.18 -12.13 19.82
N LYS A 191 -3.25 -12.10 20.63
CA LYS A 191 -3.33 -12.80 21.91
C LYS A 191 -3.28 -14.32 21.73
N ALA A 192 -4.08 -14.87 20.81
CA ALA A 192 -4.16 -16.31 20.58
C ALA A 192 -2.83 -16.89 20.06
N GLN A 193 -2.15 -16.13 19.19
CA GLN A 193 -0.87 -16.49 18.57
C GLN A 193 0.34 -16.13 19.44
N LYS A 194 0.12 -15.44 20.56
CA LYS A 194 1.15 -15.00 21.51
C LYS A 194 2.20 -14.11 20.84
N VAL A 195 1.77 -13.24 19.92
CA VAL A 195 2.63 -12.28 19.24
C VAL A 195 2.33 -10.87 19.74
N THR A 196 3.35 -10.02 19.67
CA THR A 196 3.24 -8.58 19.95
C THR A 196 3.83 -7.84 18.78
N VAL A 197 3.24 -6.70 18.46
CA VAL A 197 3.81 -5.75 17.49
C VAL A 197 4.51 -4.65 18.25
N GLY A 198 5.74 -4.36 17.88
CA GLY A 198 6.55 -3.28 18.42
C GLY A 198 6.84 -2.19 17.41
N GLU A 199 7.36 -1.07 17.90
CA GLU A 199 7.78 0.02 17.05
C GLU A 199 8.85 -0.45 16.05
N GLY A 200 8.64 -0.15 14.76
CA GLY A 200 9.56 -0.47 13.67
C GLY A 200 9.40 -1.87 13.08
N ASP A 201 8.45 -2.67 13.56
CA ASP A 201 8.14 -3.96 12.96
C ASP A 201 7.50 -3.81 11.57
N ILE A 202 7.53 -4.88 10.80
CA ILE A 202 6.79 -5.04 9.55
C ILE A 202 5.65 -6.02 9.83
N VAL A 203 4.42 -5.54 9.81
CA VAL A 203 3.22 -6.32 10.15
C VAL A 203 2.59 -6.86 8.88
N LEU A 204 2.37 -8.16 8.80
CA LEU A 204 1.64 -8.79 7.71
C LEU A 204 0.38 -9.48 8.26
N LEU A 205 -0.77 -9.21 7.66
CA LEU A 205 -2.03 -9.88 7.94
C LEU A 205 -2.23 -11.02 6.94
N HIS A 206 -2.55 -12.21 7.42
CA HIS A 206 -2.92 -13.33 6.58
C HIS A 206 -4.44 -13.52 6.60
N THR A 207 -5.06 -13.43 5.43
CA THR A 207 -6.50 -13.61 5.22
C THR A 207 -6.82 -14.91 4.49
N GLY A 208 -5.84 -15.54 3.82
CA GLY A 208 -5.99 -16.69 2.96
C GLY A 208 -6.69 -16.38 1.62
N TYR A 209 -7.11 -15.11 1.42
CA TYR A 209 -7.98 -14.72 0.32
C TYR A 209 -7.32 -14.87 -1.06
N THR A 210 -6.07 -14.46 -1.18
CA THR A 210 -5.34 -14.56 -2.45
C THR A 210 -5.06 -16.02 -2.83
N ASP A 211 -4.66 -16.86 -1.88
CA ASP A 211 -4.45 -18.30 -2.11
C ASP A 211 -5.72 -18.98 -2.59
N ALA A 212 -6.87 -18.64 -2.00
CA ALA A 212 -8.15 -19.23 -2.35
C ALA A 212 -8.71 -18.75 -3.70
N ASN A 213 -8.54 -17.47 -4.04
CA ASN A 213 -9.34 -16.84 -5.10
C ASN A 213 -8.56 -16.39 -6.33
N LEU A 214 -7.28 -16.03 -6.25
CA LEU A 214 -6.55 -15.47 -7.39
C LEU A 214 -6.62 -16.37 -8.64
N LYS A 215 -6.44 -17.67 -8.50
CA LYS A 215 -6.51 -18.64 -9.59
C LYS A 215 -7.92 -19.17 -9.84
N ASN A 216 -8.69 -19.39 -8.78
CA ASN A 216 -9.96 -20.08 -8.85
C ASN A 216 -11.15 -19.14 -9.19
N ASN A 217 -11.08 -17.89 -8.74
CA ASN A 217 -12.12 -16.87 -8.90
C ASN A 217 -11.52 -15.50 -9.21
N PRO A 218 -10.78 -15.33 -10.33
CA PRO A 218 -10.00 -14.11 -10.60
C PRO A 218 -10.85 -12.85 -10.66
N ALA A 219 -12.09 -12.92 -11.16
CA ALA A 219 -13.00 -11.78 -11.20
C ALA A 219 -13.47 -11.36 -9.80
N LEU A 220 -13.74 -12.32 -8.90
CA LEU A 220 -14.05 -12.03 -7.50
C LEU A 220 -12.85 -11.41 -6.80
N TRP A 221 -11.66 -12.01 -7.00
CA TRP A 221 -10.42 -11.51 -6.40
C TRP A 221 -10.14 -10.06 -6.79
N ALA A 222 -10.29 -9.70 -8.06
CA ALA A 222 -10.04 -8.33 -8.55
C ALA A 222 -11.12 -7.32 -8.13
N GLY A 223 -12.35 -7.77 -7.87
CA GLY A 223 -13.49 -6.90 -7.60
C GLY A 223 -13.79 -6.63 -6.12
N SER A 224 -13.35 -7.51 -5.23
CA SER A 224 -13.70 -7.43 -3.81
C SER A 224 -12.66 -8.14 -2.96
N ILE A 225 -12.37 -7.63 -1.77
CA ILE A 225 -11.40 -8.22 -0.82
C ILE A 225 -11.85 -8.07 0.63
N PRO A 226 -11.51 -9.01 1.51
CA PRO A 226 -11.52 -8.74 2.95
C PRO A 226 -10.40 -7.74 3.28
N GLY A 227 -10.53 -7.02 4.38
CA GLY A 227 -9.49 -6.10 4.80
C GLY A 227 -9.84 -5.34 6.08
N ILE A 228 -8.90 -4.53 6.53
CA ILE A 228 -9.04 -3.78 7.77
C ILE A 228 -10.11 -2.68 7.65
N THR A 229 -10.76 -2.40 8.78
CA THR A 229 -11.63 -1.24 8.94
C THR A 229 -10.83 0.04 9.15
N ASN A 230 -11.46 1.20 8.98
CA ASN A 230 -10.79 2.48 9.21
C ASN A 230 -10.27 2.59 10.66
N GLU A 231 -11.01 2.09 11.64
CA GLU A 231 -10.55 2.10 13.05
C GLU A 231 -9.40 1.12 13.31
N ALA A 232 -9.35 -0.01 12.58
CA ALA A 232 -8.25 -0.97 12.69
C ALA A 232 -6.95 -0.39 12.12
N SER A 233 -7.03 0.45 11.07
CA SER A 233 -5.84 1.17 10.56
C SER A 233 -5.27 2.14 11.60
N VAL A 234 -6.13 2.84 12.34
CA VAL A 234 -5.72 3.73 13.46
C VAL A 234 -5.06 2.91 14.58
N PHE A 235 -5.64 1.75 14.92
CA PHE A 235 -5.04 0.86 15.90
C PHE A 235 -3.64 0.38 15.46
N LEU A 236 -3.51 -0.12 14.23
CA LEU A 236 -2.22 -0.56 13.70
C LEU A 236 -1.19 0.58 13.66
N ALA A 237 -1.60 1.79 13.25
CA ALA A 237 -0.73 2.96 13.27
C ALA A 237 -0.22 3.29 14.68
N SER A 238 -1.07 3.11 15.72
CA SER A 238 -0.71 3.36 17.13
C SER A 238 0.41 2.45 17.63
N LEU A 239 0.62 1.29 17.00
CA LEU A 239 1.72 0.36 17.30
C LEU A 239 3.05 0.79 16.68
N LYS A 240 3.03 1.84 15.83
CA LYS A 240 4.20 2.44 15.17
C LYS A 240 5.04 1.46 14.34
N PRO A 241 4.45 0.59 13.50
CA PRO A 241 5.23 -0.25 12.61
C PRO A 241 5.97 0.58 11.55
N THR A 242 6.91 -0.02 10.86
CA THR A 242 7.52 0.56 9.64
C THR A 242 6.60 0.37 8.44
N ALA A 243 5.98 -0.79 8.33
CA ALA A 243 5.01 -1.11 7.28
C ALA A 243 3.90 -2.02 7.80
N VAL A 244 2.74 -1.94 7.16
CA VAL A 244 1.61 -2.86 7.36
C VAL A 244 1.24 -3.43 5.99
N GLY A 245 0.99 -4.73 5.92
CA GLY A 245 0.59 -5.37 4.67
C GLY A 245 -0.37 -6.53 4.86
N ALA A 246 -0.86 -7.06 3.75
CA ALA A 246 -1.72 -8.23 3.71
C ALA A 246 -1.51 -9.03 2.41
N ASP A 247 -2.10 -10.23 2.37
CA ASP A 247 -2.15 -11.05 1.17
C ASP A 247 -3.21 -10.57 0.15
N THR A 248 -3.94 -9.51 0.42
CA THR A 248 -4.92 -8.89 -0.49
C THR A 248 -4.30 -7.77 -1.33
N TRP A 249 -4.93 -7.41 -2.47
CA TRP A 249 -4.48 -6.35 -3.40
C TRP A 249 -4.81 -4.92 -2.93
N GLY A 250 -5.44 -4.76 -1.82
CA GLY A 250 -5.69 -3.57 -1.04
C GLY A 250 -5.66 -3.99 0.43
N LEU A 251 -5.37 -3.10 1.33
CA LEU A 251 -5.27 -3.41 2.76
C LEU A 251 -6.65 -3.30 3.44
N GLY A 252 -7.45 -2.31 3.07
CA GLY A 252 -8.82 -2.11 3.57
C GLY A 252 -9.84 -3.00 2.86
N ALA A 253 -10.95 -3.32 3.52
CA ALA A 253 -12.04 -4.10 2.93
C ALA A 253 -12.67 -3.38 1.72
N VAL A 254 -12.94 -4.13 0.65
CA VAL A 254 -13.68 -3.66 -0.54
C VAL A 254 -14.80 -4.66 -0.83
N PRO A 255 -16.10 -4.26 -0.73
CA PRO A 255 -16.56 -2.95 -0.27
C PRO A 255 -16.21 -2.68 1.21
N PRO A 256 -16.11 -1.41 1.63
CA PRO A 256 -15.84 -1.08 3.02
C PRO A 256 -17.04 -1.44 3.91
N ARG A 257 -16.80 -1.63 5.21
CA ARG A 257 -17.86 -1.74 6.22
C ARG A 257 -18.75 -0.49 6.18
N GLU A 258 -20.03 -0.64 6.49
CA GLU A 258 -20.96 0.50 6.61
C GLU A 258 -20.39 1.55 7.58
N GLY A 259 -20.36 2.80 7.13
CA GLY A 259 -19.79 3.94 7.85
C GLY A 259 -18.29 4.17 7.63
N ASP A 260 -17.55 3.21 7.09
CA ASP A 260 -16.15 3.37 6.72
C ASP A 260 -16.00 3.98 5.30
N LYS A 261 -14.91 4.70 5.09
CA LYS A 261 -14.51 5.20 3.76
C LYS A 261 -13.60 4.16 3.09
N VAL A 262 -13.83 3.89 1.80
CA VAL A 262 -12.97 3.01 1.01
C VAL A 262 -11.55 3.60 0.90
N PHE A 263 -10.51 2.77 1.07
CA PHE A 263 -9.09 3.15 1.02
C PHE A 263 -8.66 4.24 2.02
N TYR A 264 -9.43 4.52 3.07
CA TYR A 264 -9.05 5.51 4.07
C TYR A 264 -7.93 5.02 5.01
N ASP A 265 -7.74 3.72 5.10
CA ASP A 265 -6.58 3.06 5.71
C ASP A 265 -5.26 3.57 5.11
N HIS A 266 -5.22 3.84 3.79
CA HIS A 266 -4.06 4.44 3.12
C HIS A 266 -3.79 5.87 3.60
N VAL A 267 -4.85 6.68 3.81
CA VAL A 267 -4.71 8.03 4.37
C VAL A 267 -4.14 7.95 5.78
N VAL A 268 -4.71 7.09 6.64
CA VAL A 268 -4.24 6.90 8.01
C VAL A 268 -2.79 6.44 8.05
N LEU A 269 -2.43 5.44 7.25
CA LEU A 269 -1.09 4.86 7.30
C LEU A 269 -0.06 5.74 6.59
N LEU A 270 -0.26 6.04 5.31
CA LEU A 270 0.71 6.74 4.47
C LEU A 270 0.79 8.24 4.83
N LYS A 271 -0.34 8.96 4.74
CA LYS A 271 -0.37 10.42 4.89
C LYS A 271 -0.16 10.85 6.34
N GLU A 272 -0.94 10.27 7.28
CA GLU A 272 -0.96 10.75 8.66
C GLU A 272 0.20 10.22 9.49
N ASN A 273 0.65 8.98 9.23
CA ASN A 273 1.63 8.30 10.07
C ASN A 273 2.95 7.94 9.36
N GLY A 274 3.07 8.16 8.05
CA GLY A 274 4.26 7.83 7.26
C GLY A 274 4.58 6.34 7.22
N ILE A 275 3.59 5.47 7.49
CA ILE A 275 3.73 4.01 7.52
C ILE A 275 3.46 3.46 6.13
N TYR A 276 4.37 2.63 5.62
CA TYR A 276 4.25 2.03 4.30
C TYR A 276 3.19 0.93 4.25
N ILE A 277 2.63 0.70 3.07
CA ILE A 277 1.68 -0.39 2.82
C ILE A 277 2.33 -1.43 1.91
N LEU A 278 2.13 -2.71 2.22
CA LEU A 278 2.59 -3.86 1.43
C LEU A 278 1.37 -4.68 1.03
N GLU A 279 1.10 -4.78 -0.27
CA GLU A 279 -0.09 -5.48 -0.78
C GLU A 279 0.28 -6.75 -1.55
N THR A 280 -0.66 -7.69 -1.61
CA THR A 280 -0.55 -8.96 -2.33
C THR A 280 0.65 -9.81 -1.85
N MET A 281 0.87 -9.85 -0.53
CA MET A 281 1.98 -10.58 0.06
C MET A 281 1.71 -12.09 0.11
N ASN A 282 2.70 -12.90 -0.25
CA ASN A 282 2.66 -14.35 -0.18
C ASN A 282 2.86 -14.84 1.27
N THR A 283 1.82 -14.80 2.07
CA THR A 283 1.85 -15.15 3.50
C THR A 283 1.47 -16.59 3.81
N GLY A 284 0.93 -17.33 2.84
CA GLY A 284 0.35 -18.65 3.05
C GLY A 284 1.29 -19.67 3.69
N ARG A 285 2.57 -19.71 3.27
CA ARG A 285 3.55 -20.62 3.87
C ARG A 285 3.86 -20.26 5.33
N LEU A 286 3.99 -18.98 5.64
CA LEU A 286 4.20 -18.54 7.02
C LEU A 286 3.04 -18.96 7.91
N ALA A 287 1.80 -18.79 7.45
CA ALA A 287 0.59 -19.21 8.17
C ALA A 287 0.55 -20.74 8.35
N ALA A 288 0.77 -21.51 7.29
CA ALA A 288 0.78 -22.99 7.34
C ALA A 288 1.83 -23.55 8.31
N GLU A 289 3.02 -22.96 8.37
CA GLU A 289 4.09 -23.34 9.29
C GLU A 289 3.98 -22.65 10.68
N SER A 290 2.95 -21.80 10.90
CA SER A 290 2.78 -21.00 12.12
C SER A 290 4.02 -20.17 12.47
N VAL A 291 4.64 -19.57 11.44
CA VAL A 291 5.78 -18.67 11.58
C VAL A 291 5.27 -17.26 11.79
N HIS A 292 5.20 -16.84 13.04
CA HIS A 292 4.65 -15.53 13.41
C HIS A 292 5.73 -14.44 13.52
N GLU A 293 7.00 -14.80 13.65
CA GLU A 293 8.11 -13.86 13.72
C GLU A 293 9.25 -14.33 12.81
N PHE A 294 9.79 -13.44 12.03
CA PHE A 294 10.85 -13.74 11.06
C PHE A 294 11.70 -12.48 10.76
N MET A 295 12.86 -12.67 10.18
CA MET A 295 13.61 -11.56 9.58
C MET A 295 12.95 -11.20 8.26
N PHE A 296 12.50 -9.96 8.13
CA PHE A 296 12.00 -9.39 6.89
C PHE A 296 13.10 -8.60 6.19
N VAL A 297 13.26 -8.83 4.88
CA VAL A 297 14.26 -8.13 4.05
C VAL A 297 13.59 -7.64 2.76
N LEU A 298 13.63 -6.34 2.52
CA LEU A 298 13.19 -5.69 1.30
C LEU A 298 14.23 -4.69 0.81
N GLY A 299 14.82 -4.94 -0.35
CA GLY A 299 15.56 -3.98 -1.13
C GLY A 299 14.80 -3.71 -2.43
N GLN A 300 13.93 -2.71 -2.43
CA GLN A 300 13.10 -2.36 -3.58
C GLN A 300 13.93 -1.76 -4.72
N ALA A 301 13.44 -1.88 -5.97
CA ALA A 301 14.06 -1.20 -7.11
C ALA A 301 13.98 0.32 -6.92
N ARG A 302 15.10 1.00 -7.19
CA ARG A 302 15.24 2.46 -6.98
C ARG A 302 14.87 3.25 -8.24
N LEU A 303 13.61 3.13 -8.67
CA LEU A 303 13.09 3.89 -9.80
C LEU A 303 12.77 5.32 -9.34
N LYS A 304 13.56 6.29 -9.80
CA LYS A 304 13.41 7.70 -9.42
C LYS A 304 12.05 8.25 -9.87
N GLY A 305 11.35 8.88 -8.94
CA GLY A 305 10.04 9.48 -9.18
C GLY A 305 8.87 8.48 -9.19
N ALA A 306 9.12 7.19 -8.94
CA ALA A 306 8.03 6.22 -8.80
C ALA A 306 7.26 6.44 -7.50
N VAL A 307 5.94 6.19 -7.58
CA VAL A 307 4.97 6.31 -6.49
C VAL A 307 4.87 5.02 -5.70
N GLN A 308 4.86 3.90 -6.41
CA GLN A 308 4.77 2.52 -5.93
C GLN A 308 5.88 1.70 -6.56
N MET A 309 6.11 0.49 -6.05
CA MET A 309 7.07 -0.43 -6.65
C MET A 309 6.61 -1.86 -6.47
N ILE A 310 6.70 -2.65 -7.56
CA ILE A 310 6.61 -4.11 -7.46
C ILE A 310 7.76 -4.62 -6.59
N ILE A 311 7.46 -5.55 -5.69
CA ILE A 311 8.43 -6.05 -4.72
C ILE A 311 8.38 -7.57 -4.59
N ASN A 312 9.50 -8.13 -4.20
CA ASN A 312 9.59 -9.51 -3.72
C ASN A 312 10.41 -9.54 -2.43
N PRO A 313 9.82 -9.14 -1.29
CA PRO A 313 10.54 -9.23 -0.03
C PRO A 313 10.84 -10.69 0.35
N VAL A 314 11.77 -10.88 1.26
CA VAL A 314 12.15 -12.20 1.73
C VAL A 314 11.86 -12.31 3.23
N ALA A 315 11.17 -13.38 3.63
CA ALA A 315 11.08 -13.82 5.01
C ALA A 315 12.15 -14.88 5.28
N MET A 316 12.86 -14.75 6.40
CA MET A 316 13.87 -15.73 6.82
C MET A 316 13.64 -16.16 8.28
N TRP A 317 13.59 -17.47 8.57
CA TRP A 317 13.37 -18.00 9.93
C TRP A 317 14.13 -19.27 10.26
#